data_abadd099d14cea04abfc144727fe174b
#
_entry.id   abadd099d14cea04abfc144727fe174b
#
_cell.length_a   1.000
_cell.length_b   1.000
_cell.length_c   1.000
_cell.angle_alpha   90.00
_cell.angle_beta   90.00
_cell.angle_gamma   90.00
#
_symmetry.space_group_name_H-M   'P 1'
#
loop_
_entity.id
_entity.type
_entity.pdbx_description
1 polymer ?
#
loop_
_entity_poly.entity_id
_entity_poly.type
_entity_poly.pdbx_seq_one_letter_code
_entity_poly.pdbx_strand_id
1 'polypeptide(L)' 'MKRANESIHNEIHEAGLTQWQVAEAIGINATTLTVWLRTPLNSSRLSRINAALNSLQKGAAVNA' A
#
# COMPACT_ATOMS: atom_id res chain seq x y z
N MET A 1 -16.27 4.96 -13.54
CA MET A 1 -15.36 3.82 -13.71
C MET A 1 -14.47 3.64 -12.50
N LYS A 2 -14.23 2.41 -12.15
CA LYS A 2 -13.35 2.13 -11.00
C LYS A 2 -11.89 2.28 -11.41
N ARG A 3 -11.10 2.83 -10.49
CA ARG A 3 -9.65 2.87 -10.67
C ARG A 3 -9.06 1.46 -10.51
N ALA A 4 -7.94 1.23 -11.16
CA ALA A 4 -7.20 0.00 -10.89
C ALA A 4 -6.82 -0.03 -9.41
N ASN A 5 -7.00 -1.19 -8.78
CA ASN A 5 -6.62 -1.40 -7.38
C ASN A 5 -7.32 -0.45 -6.40
N GLU A 6 -8.57 -0.14 -6.67
CA GLU A 6 -9.34 0.79 -5.83
C GLU A 6 -9.39 0.33 -4.36
N SER A 7 -9.53 -0.96 -4.12
CA SER A 7 -9.55 -1.47 -2.74
C SER A 7 -8.25 -1.20 -2.01
N ILE A 8 -7.12 -1.27 -2.70
CA ILE A 8 -5.81 -0.95 -2.11
C ILE A 8 -5.74 0.53 -1.77
N HIS A 9 -6.18 1.40 -2.68
CA HIS A 9 -6.23 2.84 -2.39
C HIS A 9 -7.08 3.13 -1.16
N ASN A 10 -8.23 2.46 -1.06
CA ASN A 10 -9.13 2.65 0.07
C ASN A 10 -8.50 2.16 1.38
N GLU A 11 -7.82 1.02 1.36
CA GLU A 11 -7.14 0.50 2.55
C GLU A 11 -6.07 1.47 3.05
N ILE A 12 -5.28 2.03 2.14
CA ILE A 12 -4.25 2.99 2.51
C ILE A 12 -4.90 4.22 3.15
N HIS A 13 -5.95 4.72 2.54
CA HIS A 13 -6.65 5.90 3.03
C HIS A 13 -7.28 5.66 4.40
N GLU A 14 -7.98 4.55 4.56
CA GLU A 14 -8.67 4.22 5.81
C GLU A 14 -7.70 3.98 6.95
N ALA A 15 -6.51 3.47 6.65
CA ALA A 15 -5.47 3.27 7.65
C ALA A 15 -4.76 4.57 8.04
N GLY A 16 -5.08 5.68 7.36
CA GLY A 16 -4.43 6.96 7.61
C GLY A 16 -3.00 7.01 7.10
N LEU A 17 -2.68 6.18 6.13
CA LEU A 17 -1.34 6.09 5.57
C LEU A 17 -1.25 6.82 4.24
N THR A 18 -0.02 7.09 3.82
CA THR A 18 0.24 7.65 2.49
C THR A 18 0.90 6.60 1.61
N GLN A 19 0.82 6.80 0.31
CA GLN A 19 1.52 5.91 -0.62
C GLN A 19 3.02 5.91 -0.36
N TRP A 20 3.57 7.05 0.05
CA TRP A 20 4.97 7.17 0.38
C TRP A 20 5.37 6.24 1.52
N GLN A 21 4.54 6.18 2.57
CA GLN A 21 4.81 5.30 3.71
C GLN A 21 4.75 3.83 3.29
N VAL A 22 3.78 3.46 2.48
CA VAL A 22 3.64 2.09 1.98
C VAL A 22 4.84 1.71 1.11
N ALA A 23 5.25 2.61 0.22
CA ALA A 23 6.41 2.37 -0.64
C ALA A 23 7.68 2.13 0.18
N GLU A 24 7.88 2.93 1.21
CA GLU A 24 9.02 2.80 2.10
C GLU A 24 9.02 1.45 2.81
N ALA A 25 7.87 1.01 3.28
CA ALA A 25 7.75 -0.28 3.95
C ALA A 25 8.01 -1.45 3.01
N ILE A 26 7.68 -1.31 1.74
CA ILE A 26 7.95 -2.34 0.72
C ILE A 26 9.42 -2.34 0.33
N GLY A 27 10.07 -1.18 0.39
CA GLY A 27 11.46 -1.02 -0.04
C GLY A 27 11.59 -0.48 -1.45
N ILE A 28 10.59 0.23 -1.92
CA ILE A 28 10.58 0.88 -3.25
C ILE A 28 10.32 2.36 -3.05
N ASN A 29 10.55 3.16 -4.10
CA ASN A 29 10.21 4.57 -4.00
C ASN A 29 8.73 4.81 -4.32
N ALA A 30 8.22 5.98 -3.93
CA ALA A 30 6.81 6.30 -4.10
C ALA A 30 6.39 6.33 -5.58
N THR A 31 7.28 6.75 -6.46
CA THR A 31 6.99 6.75 -7.89
C THR A 31 6.75 5.35 -8.42
N THR A 32 7.57 4.39 -7.98
CA THR A 32 7.41 2.99 -8.35
C THR A 32 6.08 2.44 -7.86
N LEU A 33 5.72 2.75 -6.62
CA LEU A 33 4.43 2.32 -6.08
C LEU A 33 3.27 2.92 -6.86
N THR A 34 3.37 4.19 -7.23
CA THR A 34 2.33 4.84 -8.03
C THR A 34 2.14 4.12 -9.36
N VAL A 35 3.23 3.71 -10.01
CA VAL A 35 3.15 2.94 -11.25
C VAL A 35 2.49 1.58 -11.00
N TRP A 36 2.85 0.90 -9.92
CA TRP A 36 2.22 -0.37 -9.57
C TRP A 36 0.72 -0.23 -9.40
N LEU A 37 0.28 0.85 -8.74
CA LEU A 37 -1.13 1.06 -8.44
C LEU A 37 -1.95 1.50 -9.66
N ARG A 38 -1.30 1.92 -10.73
CA ARG A 38 -1.97 2.28 -11.97
C ARG A 38 -2.33 1.09 -12.84
N THR A 39 -1.69 -0.04 -12.59
CA THR A 39 -1.90 -1.25 -13.37
C THR A 39 -2.41 -2.35 -12.46
N PRO A 40 -3.11 -3.35 -13.01
CA PRO A 40 -3.53 -4.50 -12.19
C PRO A 40 -2.32 -5.15 -11.54
N LEU A 41 -2.43 -5.41 -10.24
CA LEU A 41 -1.35 -5.99 -9.47
C LEU A 41 -1.31 -7.51 -9.68
N ASN A 42 -0.10 -8.04 -9.89
CA ASN A 42 0.07 -9.49 -9.84
C ASN A 42 0.11 -9.93 -8.37
N SER A 43 0.02 -11.24 -8.14
CA SER A 43 -0.06 -11.77 -6.77
C SER A 43 1.19 -11.45 -5.96
N SER A 44 2.36 -11.40 -6.58
CA SER A 44 3.60 -11.06 -5.89
C SER A 44 3.59 -9.62 -5.36
N ARG A 45 3.21 -8.67 -6.21
CA ARG A 45 3.13 -7.27 -5.81
C ARG A 45 2.04 -7.03 -4.79
N LEU A 46 0.90 -7.67 -4.99
CA LEU A 46 -0.22 -7.55 -4.06
C LEU A 46 0.17 -8.08 -2.68
N SER A 47 0.87 -9.22 -2.63
CA SER A 47 1.34 -9.79 -1.38
C SER A 47 2.29 -8.83 -0.65
N ARG A 48 3.18 -8.18 -1.38
CA ARG A 48 4.10 -7.20 -0.78
C ARG A 48 3.36 -5.99 -0.21
N ILE A 49 2.37 -5.51 -0.94
CA ILE A 49 1.57 -4.38 -0.47
C ILE A 49 0.78 -4.76 0.78
N ASN A 50 0.16 -5.92 0.78
CA ASN A 50 -0.59 -6.38 1.94
C ASN A 50 0.29 -6.58 3.16
N ALA A 51 1.49 -7.12 2.98
CA ALA A 51 2.44 -7.28 4.07
C ALA A 51 2.88 -5.92 4.64
N ALA A 52 3.11 -4.94 3.76
CA ALA A 52 3.49 -3.60 4.17
C ALA A 52 2.36 -2.93 4.95
N LEU A 53 1.14 -3.01 4.46
CA LEU A 53 -0.02 -2.44 5.13
C LEU A 53 -0.21 -3.06 6.52
N ASN A 54 -0.10 -4.37 6.60
CA ASN A 54 -0.23 -5.08 7.86
C ASN A 54 0.83 -4.64 8.86
N SER A 55 2.07 -4.52 8.41
CA SER A 55 3.18 -4.07 9.25
C SER A 55 2.98 -2.65 9.74
N LEU A 56 2.55 -1.74 8.87
CA LEU A 56 2.32 -0.35 9.24
C LEU A 56 1.14 -0.21 10.21
N GLN A 57 0.09 -0.98 10.00
CA GLN A 57 -1.06 -0.95 10.89
C GLN A 57 -0.70 -1.50 12.28
N LYS A 58 0.10 -2.54 12.34
CA LYS A 58 0.57 -3.09 13.62
C LYS A 58 1.44 -2.09 14.35
N GLY A 59 2.32 -1.41 13.62
CA GLY A 59 3.15 -0.38 14.22
C GLY A 59 2.32 0.74 14.82
N ALA A 60 1.30 1.19 14.12
CA ALA A 60 0.41 2.21 14.62
C ALA A 60 -0.36 1.74 15.87
N ALA A 61 -0.81 0.50 15.86
CA ALA A 61 -1.53 -0.06 17.00
C ALA A 61 -0.64 -0.17 18.22
N VAL A 62 0.62 -0.55 18.03
CA VAL A 62 1.57 -0.68 19.13
C VAL A 62 1.89 0.67 19.75
N ASN A 63 1.90 1.71 18.94
CA ASN A 63 2.25 3.06 19.39
C ASN A 63 1.06 3.83 19.95
N ALA A 64 -0.11 3.29 19.87
CA ALA A 64 -1.33 3.95 20.32
C ALA A 64 -1.46 4.00 21.86
#